data_94bdc7e13f5b7419cc33a0591f4350ef
#
_entry.id   94bdc7e13f5b7419cc33a0591f4350ef
#
_cell.length_a   1.000
_cell.length_b   1.000
_cell.length_c   1.000
_cell.angle_alpha   90.00
_cell.angle_beta   90.00
_cell.angle_gamma   90.00
#
_symmetry.space_group_name_H-M   'P 1'
#
loop_
_entity.id
_entity.type
_entity.pdbx_description
1 polymer ?
#
loop_
_entity_poly.entity_id
_entity_poly.type
_entity_poly.pdbx_seq_one_letter_code
_entity_poly.pdbx_strand_id
1 'polypeptide(L)'
;MAQPRVLAIVLAGGEGKRLMPLTVDRAKPAVPFGGIYRLIDFSLSNMINSGFLKVVVLTQYKSHSLDRHISKTWRMSDMLGNYIAPVPAQQRVGKHWFLGSADAIYQSLNLLDDERPDYVVITGADNIYRMDFSQMLDHHIASGLPCTVAGIRQPRSLADQFGVIETDPSDRGRIKAFVEKPKETPGLPDSPDEVLASMGNYIMNADALLEAVTVDAADESSKHDMGGSIVPWFVNQGAAGVYDFKDNDVPGSSERDRDYWRDVGTVDAFFEAHQDLISVTPVFNLYNDRWPLFAGYQAAMPPAKFVYGHHERLGHAVDSIVSPGVIVSGGEVISSVLSPGVRVNSWSSVRESVIMDGAEVGRNTVVNRAILDKYVKVEEGAMVGIDPEHDRERGFTVTESGITVVAKGQIVTR
;
A
#
# COMPACT_ATOMS: atom_id res chain seq x y z
N MET A 1 12.92 -28.69 -15.72
CA MET A 1 13.04 -28.60 -14.25
C MET A 1 11.65 -28.41 -13.70
N ALA A 2 11.32 -28.92 -12.49
CA ALA A 2 10.04 -28.63 -11.85
C ALA A 2 9.98 -27.12 -11.54
N GLN A 3 8.80 -26.52 -11.64
CA GLN A 3 8.63 -25.12 -11.20
C GLN A 3 8.93 -25.03 -9.70
N PRO A 4 9.67 -23.99 -9.26
CA PRO A 4 9.95 -23.80 -7.84
C PRO A 4 8.64 -23.54 -7.07
N ARG A 5 8.56 -24.12 -5.88
CA ARG A 5 7.43 -23.86 -4.98
C ARG A 5 7.67 -22.55 -4.24
N VAL A 6 6.76 -21.62 -4.40
CA VAL A 6 6.87 -20.29 -3.80
C VAL A 6 5.70 -20.04 -2.85
N LEU A 7 6.00 -19.58 -1.65
CA LEU A 7 5.02 -19.03 -0.71
C LEU A 7 5.22 -17.53 -0.64
N ALA A 8 4.16 -16.75 -0.88
CA ALA A 8 4.19 -15.31 -0.68
C ALA A 8 3.64 -14.94 0.71
N ILE A 9 4.37 -14.10 1.43
CA ILE A 9 3.99 -13.57 2.74
C ILE A 9 3.83 -12.05 2.62
N VAL A 10 2.62 -11.57 2.87
CA VAL A 10 2.30 -10.14 2.89
C VAL A 10 2.20 -9.68 4.33
N LEU A 11 3.06 -8.76 4.73
CA LEU A 11 3.14 -8.22 6.09
C LEU A 11 2.15 -7.06 6.26
N ALA A 12 1.11 -7.25 7.05
CA ALA A 12 0.00 -6.32 7.23
C ALA A 12 -0.29 -5.99 8.72
N GLY A 13 0.69 -6.13 9.59
CA GLY A 13 0.56 -5.97 11.05
C GLY A 13 0.75 -4.55 11.60
N GLY A 14 1.15 -3.58 10.79
CA GLY A 14 1.50 -2.24 11.23
C GLY A 14 0.32 -1.40 11.74
N GLU A 15 0.56 -0.59 12.78
CA GLU A 15 -0.46 0.25 13.44
C GLU A 15 -0.92 1.45 12.58
N GLY A 16 -0.05 1.97 11.70
CA GLY A 16 -0.39 3.07 10.78
C GLY A 16 -0.67 4.42 11.43
N LYS A 17 -0.03 4.74 12.57
CA LYS A 17 -0.25 5.98 13.36
C LYS A 17 -0.16 7.26 12.53
N ARG A 18 0.79 7.34 11.60
CA ARG A 18 1.02 8.55 10.79
C ARG A 18 -0.11 8.86 9.79
N LEU A 19 -1.01 7.90 9.56
CA LEU A 19 -2.17 8.04 8.65
C LEU A 19 -3.47 8.30 9.43
N MET A 20 -3.39 8.57 10.73
CA MET A 20 -4.57 8.97 11.51
C MET A 20 -5.19 10.25 10.94
N PRO A 21 -6.54 10.41 10.90
CA PRO A 21 -7.52 9.54 11.56
C PRO A 21 -8.02 8.36 10.70
N LEU A 22 -7.53 8.17 9.48
CA LEU A 22 -7.99 7.11 8.57
C LEU A 22 -7.76 5.69 9.11
N THR A 23 -6.86 5.52 10.08
CA THR A 23 -6.51 4.24 10.71
C THR A 23 -7.09 4.08 12.12
N VAL A 24 -8.02 4.95 12.55
CA VAL A 24 -8.67 4.84 13.87
C VAL A 24 -9.38 3.50 14.05
N ASP A 25 -10.10 3.01 13.02
CA ASP A 25 -10.93 1.80 13.08
C ASP A 25 -10.44 0.64 12.22
N ARG A 26 -9.31 0.81 11.53
CA ARG A 26 -8.82 -0.20 10.56
C ARG A 26 -7.30 -0.19 10.47
N ALA A 27 -6.73 -1.33 10.06
CA ALA A 27 -5.33 -1.43 9.69
C ALA A 27 -5.01 -0.55 8.45
N LYS A 28 -3.79 0.00 8.35
CA LYS A 28 -3.36 0.82 7.20
C LYS A 28 -3.63 0.13 5.85
N PRO A 29 -3.32 -1.17 5.66
CA PRO A 29 -3.59 -1.87 4.40
C PRO A 29 -5.07 -1.92 3.98
N ALA A 30 -5.99 -1.70 4.92
CA ALA A 30 -7.44 -1.69 4.66
C ALA A 30 -7.99 -0.30 4.29
N VAL A 31 -7.17 0.75 4.25
CA VAL A 31 -7.58 2.10 3.87
C VAL A 31 -7.94 2.11 2.38
N PRO A 32 -9.12 2.68 1.98
CA PRO A 32 -9.50 2.83 0.58
C PRO A 32 -8.51 3.67 -0.20
N PHE A 33 -8.27 3.32 -1.46
CA PHE A 33 -7.38 4.05 -2.34
C PHE A 33 -7.88 3.99 -3.80
N GLY A 34 -7.71 5.07 -4.55
CA GLY A 34 -8.00 5.13 -5.98
C GLY A 34 -9.44 4.78 -6.36
N GLY A 35 -10.40 5.10 -5.48
CA GLY A 35 -11.83 4.85 -5.65
C GLY A 35 -12.25 3.47 -5.15
N ILE A 36 -11.93 2.40 -5.85
CA ILE A 36 -12.45 1.04 -5.59
C ILE A 36 -11.49 0.11 -4.87
N TYR A 37 -10.20 0.46 -4.76
CA TYR A 37 -9.15 -0.38 -4.18
C TYR A 37 -8.99 -0.15 -2.68
N ARG A 38 -8.18 -1.01 -2.07
CA ARG A 38 -7.51 -0.78 -0.79
C ARG A 38 -6.01 -0.89 -0.97
N LEU A 39 -5.22 -0.34 -0.07
CA LEU A 39 -3.76 -0.35 -0.19
C LEU A 39 -3.20 -1.76 -0.41
N ILE A 40 -3.73 -2.76 0.29
CA ILE A 40 -3.29 -4.15 0.13
C ILE A 40 -3.53 -4.73 -1.27
N ASP A 41 -4.52 -4.23 -2.01
CA ASP A 41 -4.87 -4.77 -3.33
C ASP A 41 -3.71 -4.61 -4.33
N PHE A 42 -2.83 -3.63 -4.14
CA PHE A 42 -1.63 -3.44 -4.95
C PHE A 42 -0.62 -4.58 -4.77
N SER A 43 -0.26 -4.90 -3.54
CA SER A 43 0.66 -5.99 -3.24
C SER A 43 0.09 -7.35 -3.66
N LEU A 44 -1.19 -7.61 -3.36
CA LEU A 44 -1.85 -8.85 -3.76
C LEU A 44 -1.96 -9.00 -5.28
N SER A 45 -2.27 -7.91 -6.01
CA SER A 45 -2.32 -7.91 -7.47
C SER A 45 -0.95 -8.25 -8.08
N ASN A 46 0.12 -7.69 -7.53
CA ASN A 46 1.48 -8.00 -7.97
C ASN A 46 1.81 -9.49 -7.77
N MET A 47 1.44 -10.09 -6.63
CA MET A 47 1.67 -11.52 -6.38
C MET A 47 0.94 -12.38 -7.40
N ILE A 48 -0.35 -12.11 -7.64
CA ILE A 48 -1.17 -12.91 -8.57
C ILE A 48 -0.68 -12.75 -10.02
N ASN A 49 -0.40 -11.54 -10.46
CA ASN A 49 0.12 -11.28 -11.79
C ASN A 49 1.51 -11.94 -12.01
N SER A 50 2.34 -12.03 -10.98
CA SER A 50 3.63 -12.73 -11.00
C SER A 50 3.48 -14.28 -10.97
N GLY A 51 2.25 -14.80 -10.87
CA GLY A 51 1.99 -16.23 -10.81
C GLY A 51 2.15 -16.86 -9.43
N PHE A 52 2.29 -16.07 -8.37
CA PHE A 52 2.38 -16.56 -6.99
C PHE A 52 0.99 -16.67 -6.37
N LEU A 53 0.42 -17.87 -6.44
CA LEU A 53 -0.99 -18.11 -6.13
C LEU A 53 -1.22 -18.70 -4.73
N LYS A 54 -0.16 -18.88 -3.94
CA LYS A 54 -0.22 -19.24 -2.53
C LYS A 54 0.28 -18.04 -1.72
N VAL A 55 -0.65 -17.32 -1.13
CA VAL A 55 -0.38 -16.07 -0.44
C VAL A 55 -0.96 -16.10 0.96
N VAL A 56 -0.16 -15.80 1.96
CA VAL A 56 -0.61 -15.55 3.33
C VAL A 56 -0.42 -14.08 3.67
N VAL A 57 -1.40 -13.52 4.36
CA VAL A 57 -1.36 -12.13 4.83
C VAL A 57 -1.29 -12.15 6.35
N LEU A 58 -0.14 -11.81 6.92
CA LEU A 58 0.03 -11.78 8.37
C LEU A 58 -0.57 -10.50 8.94
N THR A 59 -1.65 -10.63 9.70
CA THR A 59 -2.42 -9.49 10.23
C THR A 59 -2.37 -9.43 11.74
N GLN A 60 -2.45 -8.23 12.31
CA GLN A 60 -2.44 -8.04 13.76
C GLN A 60 -3.35 -6.89 14.17
N TYR A 61 -2.94 -5.66 13.90
CA TYR A 61 -3.59 -4.47 14.41
C TYR A 61 -4.88 -4.16 13.66
N LYS A 62 -6.02 -4.05 14.39
CA LYS A 62 -7.36 -3.70 13.82
C LYS A 62 -7.70 -4.43 12.51
N SER A 63 -7.40 -5.72 12.46
CA SER A 63 -7.41 -6.51 11.21
C SER A 63 -8.81 -6.83 10.70
N HIS A 64 -9.86 -6.77 11.50
CA HIS A 64 -11.21 -7.26 11.14
C HIS A 64 -11.68 -6.78 9.74
N SER A 65 -11.52 -5.48 9.43
CA SER A 65 -11.97 -4.96 8.13
C SER A 65 -11.06 -5.41 6.98
N LEU A 66 -9.78 -5.70 7.27
CA LEU A 66 -8.80 -6.23 6.32
C LEU A 66 -9.09 -7.70 6.04
N ASP A 67 -9.21 -8.51 7.08
CA ASP A 67 -9.51 -9.95 6.98
C ASP A 67 -10.81 -10.20 6.22
N ARG A 68 -11.84 -9.38 6.51
CA ARG A 68 -13.12 -9.40 5.79
C ARG A 68 -12.96 -9.03 4.32
N HIS A 69 -12.12 -8.06 3.99
CA HIS A 69 -11.85 -7.66 2.61
C HIS A 69 -11.17 -8.80 1.86
N ILE A 70 -10.08 -9.36 2.39
CA ILE A 70 -9.34 -10.47 1.79
C ILE A 70 -10.28 -11.65 1.55
N SER A 71 -11.00 -12.11 2.57
CA SER A 71 -11.89 -13.28 2.49
C SER A 71 -13.06 -13.12 1.50
N LYS A 72 -13.50 -11.87 1.24
CA LYS A 72 -14.59 -11.61 0.30
C LYS A 72 -14.12 -11.40 -1.13
N THR A 73 -13.00 -10.72 -1.29
CA THR A 73 -12.50 -10.21 -2.57
C THR A 73 -11.57 -11.21 -3.24
N TRP A 74 -10.64 -11.75 -2.46
CA TRP A 74 -9.51 -12.51 -2.97
C TRP A 74 -9.75 -14.03 -2.88
N ARG A 75 -10.86 -14.47 -3.48
CA ARG A 75 -11.20 -15.88 -3.52
C ARG A 75 -10.49 -16.57 -4.67
N MET A 76 -9.67 -17.54 -4.33
CA MET A 76 -8.96 -18.39 -5.29
C MET A 76 -9.65 -19.75 -5.43
N SER A 77 -9.18 -20.58 -6.35
CA SER A 77 -9.71 -21.93 -6.55
C SER A 77 -9.02 -22.92 -5.62
N ASP A 78 -9.69 -23.33 -4.56
CA ASP A 78 -9.19 -24.33 -3.63
C ASP A 78 -8.90 -25.68 -4.31
N MET A 79 -9.63 -26.03 -5.37
CA MET A 79 -9.40 -27.25 -6.15
C MET A 79 -8.02 -27.30 -6.81
N LEU A 80 -7.41 -26.13 -7.06
CA LEU A 80 -6.08 -26.01 -7.65
C LEU A 80 -4.99 -25.80 -6.58
N GLY A 81 -5.36 -25.80 -5.31
CA GLY A 81 -4.47 -25.55 -4.19
C GLY A 81 -3.99 -24.09 -4.10
N ASN A 82 -4.73 -23.15 -4.73
CA ASN A 82 -4.44 -21.73 -4.72
C ASN A 82 -5.26 -21.04 -3.64
N TYR A 83 -4.64 -20.12 -2.90
CA TYR A 83 -5.33 -19.39 -1.85
C TYR A 83 -4.68 -18.03 -1.56
N ILE A 84 -5.48 -17.10 -1.03
CA ILE A 84 -5.04 -15.89 -0.33
C ILE A 84 -5.72 -15.90 1.02
N ALA A 85 -4.95 -16.12 2.08
CA ALA A 85 -5.49 -16.31 3.42
C ALA A 85 -4.97 -15.28 4.42
N PRO A 86 -5.86 -14.56 5.14
CA PRO A 86 -5.45 -13.76 6.28
C PRO A 86 -5.09 -14.69 7.45
N VAL A 87 -3.95 -14.45 8.06
CA VAL A 87 -3.45 -15.17 9.22
C VAL A 87 -3.21 -14.19 10.35
N PRO A 88 -4.17 -14.03 11.26
CA PRO A 88 -4.01 -13.14 12.40
C PRO A 88 -3.01 -13.69 13.42
N ALA A 89 -2.40 -12.81 14.19
CA ALA A 89 -1.52 -13.18 15.28
C ALA A 89 -2.24 -14.12 16.27
N GLN A 90 -1.63 -15.26 16.60
CA GLN A 90 -2.23 -16.35 17.37
C GLN A 90 -1.52 -16.66 18.68
N GLN A 91 -0.46 -15.94 19.05
CA GLN A 91 0.34 -16.21 20.27
C GLN A 91 0.87 -17.65 20.34
N ARG A 92 1.35 -18.19 19.21
CA ARG A 92 1.82 -19.60 19.12
C ARG A 92 3.09 -19.88 19.92
N VAL A 93 3.96 -18.87 20.05
CA VAL A 93 5.30 -19.01 20.66
C VAL A 93 5.40 -18.23 21.97
N GLY A 94 4.31 -17.97 22.65
CA GLY A 94 4.35 -17.24 23.93
C GLY A 94 3.09 -16.40 24.13
N LYS A 95 3.05 -15.62 25.20
CA LYS A 95 1.87 -14.78 25.53
C LYS A 95 1.95 -13.37 24.94
N HIS A 96 2.71 -13.17 23.85
CA HIS A 96 2.85 -11.89 23.18
C HIS A 96 2.32 -11.93 21.76
N TRP A 97 1.87 -10.79 21.28
CA TRP A 97 1.56 -10.55 19.88
C TRP A 97 2.84 -10.44 19.07
N PHE A 98 2.76 -10.25 17.75
CA PHE A 98 3.95 -10.05 16.92
C PHE A 98 4.75 -8.83 17.43
N LEU A 99 6.00 -9.04 17.78
CA LEU A 99 6.91 -8.00 18.26
C LEU A 99 7.47 -7.16 17.11
N GLY A 100 7.60 -7.78 15.93
CA GLY A 100 8.07 -7.15 14.71
C GLY A 100 7.73 -8.00 13.49
N SER A 101 8.19 -7.59 12.32
CA SER A 101 7.90 -8.28 11.05
C SER A 101 8.60 -9.65 10.94
N ALA A 102 9.77 -9.81 11.52
CA ALA A 102 10.47 -11.11 11.61
C ALA A 102 9.80 -12.05 12.60
N ASP A 103 9.38 -11.55 13.76
CA ASP A 103 8.63 -12.33 14.73
C ASP A 103 7.27 -12.80 14.20
N ALA A 104 6.62 -11.99 13.36
CA ALA A 104 5.39 -12.41 12.67
C ALA A 104 5.61 -13.66 11.82
N ILE A 105 6.74 -13.73 11.10
CA ILE A 105 7.11 -14.91 10.32
C ILE A 105 7.48 -16.08 11.24
N TYR A 106 8.28 -15.81 12.27
CA TYR A 106 8.67 -16.83 13.25
C TYR A 106 7.47 -17.49 13.93
N GLN A 107 6.50 -16.70 14.40
CA GLN A 107 5.27 -17.25 14.98
C GLN A 107 4.37 -17.98 13.97
N SER A 108 4.66 -17.87 12.67
CA SER A 108 3.91 -18.45 11.56
C SER A 108 4.68 -19.54 10.80
N LEU A 109 5.75 -20.09 11.38
CA LEU A 109 6.61 -21.10 10.74
C LEU A 109 5.87 -22.39 10.33
N ASN A 110 4.76 -22.72 11.01
CA ASN A 110 3.89 -23.81 10.57
C ASN A 110 3.41 -23.69 9.12
N LEU A 111 3.31 -22.46 8.58
CA LEU A 111 2.93 -22.25 7.18
C LEU A 111 4.03 -22.71 6.22
N LEU A 112 5.30 -22.57 6.62
CA LEU A 112 6.43 -23.10 5.85
C LEU A 112 6.48 -24.62 5.93
N ASP A 113 6.18 -25.20 7.11
CA ASP A 113 6.12 -26.66 7.31
C ASP A 113 5.01 -27.30 6.48
N ASP A 114 3.84 -26.67 6.40
CA ASP A 114 2.68 -27.15 5.66
C ASP A 114 2.90 -27.05 4.14
N GLU A 115 3.41 -25.91 3.65
CA GLU A 115 3.56 -25.63 2.22
C GLU A 115 4.89 -26.13 1.64
N ARG A 116 5.92 -26.28 2.46
CA ARG A 116 7.30 -26.68 2.07
C ARG A 116 7.79 -25.94 0.82
N PRO A 117 7.81 -24.62 0.85
CA PRO A 117 8.27 -23.83 -0.29
C PRO A 117 9.78 -23.98 -0.47
N ASP A 118 10.26 -23.79 -1.69
CA ASP A 118 11.68 -23.66 -1.99
C ASP A 118 12.12 -22.21 -1.72
N TYR A 119 11.24 -21.24 -2.03
CA TYR A 119 11.46 -19.80 -1.86
C TYR A 119 10.28 -19.14 -1.17
N VAL A 120 10.58 -18.09 -0.38
CA VAL A 120 9.58 -17.24 0.26
C VAL A 120 9.73 -15.82 -0.28
N VAL A 121 8.63 -15.27 -0.81
CA VAL A 121 8.52 -13.87 -1.19
C VAL A 121 7.86 -13.11 -0.06
N ILE A 122 8.48 -12.04 0.42
CA ILE A 122 7.99 -11.24 1.55
C ILE A 122 7.82 -9.80 1.07
N THR A 123 6.64 -9.21 1.31
CA THR A 123 6.35 -7.81 0.94
C THR A 123 5.50 -7.11 1.98
N GLY A 124 5.58 -5.79 2.03
CA GLY A 124 4.65 -4.94 2.77
C GLY A 124 3.29 -4.82 2.07
N ALA A 125 2.27 -4.48 2.84
CA ALA A 125 0.88 -4.40 2.38
C ALA A 125 0.38 -2.95 2.14
N ASP A 126 1.27 -1.95 2.13
CA ASP A 126 0.91 -0.54 2.30
C ASP A 126 1.59 0.43 1.33
N ASN A 127 2.19 -0.10 0.28
CA ASN A 127 2.84 0.67 -0.78
C ASN A 127 2.07 0.60 -2.10
N ILE A 128 2.14 1.67 -2.89
CA ILE A 128 1.55 1.76 -4.22
C ILE A 128 2.66 1.57 -5.25
N TYR A 129 2.60 0.46 -6.00
CA TYR A 129 3.57 0.13 -7.04
C TYR A 129 3.07 -1.02 -7.91
N ARG A 130 3.71 -1.20 -9.07
CA ARG A 130 3.63 -2.42 -9.87
C ARG A 130 4.98 -3.10 -9.92
N MET A 131 4.98 -4.41 -9.76
CA MET A 131 6.19 -5.21 -9.82
C MET A 131 5.87 -6.63 -10.29
N ASP A 132 6.65 -7.13 -11.21
CA ASP A 132 6.70 -8.56 -11.53
C ASP A 132 7.76 -9.25 -10.65
N PHE A 133 7.29 -9.89 -9.60
CA PHE A 133 8.15 -10.62 -8.67
C PHE A 133 8.76 -11.89 -9.29
N SER A 134 8.25 -12.38 -10.42
CA SER A 134 8.88 -13.52 -11.09
C SER A 134 10.26 -13.17 -11.62
N GLN A 135 10.46 -11.95 -12.10
CA GLN A 135 11.78 -11.46 -12.55
C GLN A 135 12.76 -11.33 -11.37
N MET A 136 12.28 -10.88 -10.21
CA MET A 136 13.11 -10.85 -9.01
C MET A 136 13.46 -12.26 -8.53
N LEU A 137 12.54 -13.24 -8.67
CA LEU A 137 12.80 -14.64 -8.33
C LEU A 137 13.86 -15.25 -9.28
N ASP A 138 13.75 -15.01 -10.58
CA ASP A 138 14.73 -15.47 -11.55
C ASP A 138 16.13 -14.89 -11.24
N HIS A 139 16.21 -13.61 -10.90
CA HIS A 139 17.43 -12.97 -10.45
C HIS A 139 17.98 -13.61 -9.16
N HIS A 140 17.11 -13.86 -8.17
CA HIS A 140 17.49 -14.51 -6.92
C HIS A 140 18.09 -15.90 -7.16
N ILE A 141 17.44 -16.72 -7.97
CA ILE A 141 17.93 -18.07 -8.32
C ILE A 141 19.27 -17.99 -9.06
N ALA A 142 19.40 -17.04 -10.01
CA ALA A 142 20.63 -16.86 -10.78
C ALA A 142 21.80 -16.36 -9.91
N SER A 143 21.54 -15.55 -8.89
CA SER A 143 22.56 -15.06 -7.96
C SER A 143 23.15 -16.15 -7.08
N GLY A 144 22.38 -17.21 -6.79
CA GLY A 144 22.74 -18.26 -5.86
C GLY A 144 22.86 -17.79 -4.39
N LEU A 145 22.46 -16.56 -4.08
CA LEU A 145 22.46 -16.01 -2.72
C LEU A 145 21.16 -16.36 -1.99
N PRO A 146 21.20 -16.65 -0.68
CA PRO A 146 20.01 -17.06 0.06
C PRO A 146 19.03 -15.93 0.39
N CYS A 147 19.44 -14.67 0.23
CA CYS A 147 18.61 -13.48 0.46
C CYS A 147 18.78 -12.48 -0.68
N THR A 148 17.67 -11.99 -1.23
CA THR A 148 17.65 -10.88 -2.20
C THR A 148 16.70 -9.80 -1.71
N VAL A 149 17.16 -8.55 -1.73
CA VAL A 149 16.40 -7.35 -1.33
C VAL A 149 16.09 -6.53 -2.58
N ALA A 150 14.84 -6.15 -2.79
CA ALA A 150 14.51 -5.18 -3.83
C ALA A 150 14.90 -3.77 -3.38
N GLY A 151 15.66 -3.09 -4.22
CA GLY A 151 16.10 -1.72 -4.02
C GLY A 151 15.53 -0.78 -5.08
N ILE A 152 15.12 0.39 -4.66
CA ILE A 152 14.67 1.47 -5.54
C ILE A 152 15.56 2.70 -5.39
N ARG A 153 15.82 3.39 -6.48
CA ARG A 153 16.57 4.64 -6.46
C ARG A 153 15.72 5.77 -5.88
N GLN A 154 16.25 6.45 -4.90
CA GLN A 154 15.60 7.58 -4.24
C GLN A 154 16.59 8.73 -4.08
N PRO A 155 16.12 10.00 -4.05
CA PRO A 155 16.98 11.13 -3.73
C PRO A 155 17.71 10.93 -2.40
N ARG A 156 19.02 11.18 -2.37
CA ARG A 156 19.86 11.04 -1.17
C ARG A 156 19.35 11.86 0.01
N SER A 157 18.68 12.98 -0.27
CA SER A 157 18.05 13.83 0.76
C SER A 157 16.93 13.15 1.55
N LEU A 158 16.40 12.02 1.05
CA LEU A 158 15.34 11.22 1.70
C LEU A 158 15.89 9.96 2.38
N ALA A 159 17.21 9.79 2.46
CA ALA A 159 17.85 8.57 2.99
C ALA A 159 17.45 8.25 4.44
N ASP A 160 17.15 9.27 5.25
CA ASP A 160 16.69 9.14 6.64
C ASP A 160 15.28 8.52 6.79
N GLN A 161 14.59 8.29 5.69
CA GLN A 161 13.25 7.68 5.69
C GLN A 161 13.28 6.16 5.43
N PHE A 162 14.37 5.63 4.87
CA PHE A 162 14.47 4.26 4.36
C PHE A 162 15.67 3.51 4.89
N GLY A 163 15.62 2.18 4.80
CA GLY A 163 16.82 1.36 4.84
C GLY A 163 17.64 1.57 3.55
N VAL A 164 18.89 2.00 3.68
CA VAL A 164 19.78 2.26 2.54
C VAL A 164 20.69 1.06 2.29
N ILE A 165 20.76 0.65 1.03
CA ILE A 165 21.56 -0.47 0.54
C ILE A 165 22.84 0.07 -0.07
N GLU A 166 23.99 -0.35 0.46
CA GLU A 166 25.29 -0.13 -0.17
C GLU A 166 25.74 -1.42 -0.87
N THR A 167 26.06 -1.32 -2.16
CA THR A 167 26.52 -2.46 -2.96
C THR A 167 28.03 -2.60 -2.92
N ASP A 168 28.53 -3.82 -3.12
CA ASP A 168 29.96 -4.05 -3.31
C ASP A 168 30.39 -3.49 -4.69
N PRO A 169 31.40 -2.62 -4.77
CA PRO A 169 31.88 -2.08 -6.05
C PRO A 169 32.43 -3.16 -6.99
N SER A 170 32.95 -4.27 -6.46
CA SER A 170 33.50 -5.40 -7.23
C SER A 170 32.42 -6.41 -7.63
N ASP A 171 31.31 -6.47 -6.90
CA ASP A 171 30.14 -7.32 -7.16
C ASP A 171 28.86 -6.53 -6.91
N ARG A 172 28.36 -5.84 -7.93
CA ARG A 172 27.19 -4.96 -7.84
C ARG A 172 25.91 -5.68 -7.43
N GLY A 173 25.86 -7.00 -7.54
CA GLY A 173 24.72 -7.80 -7.10
C GLY A 173 24.73 -8.09 -5.59
N ARG A 174 25.87 -7.87 -4.89
CA ARG A 174 26.01 -8.18 -3.45
C ARG A 174 25.86 -6.93 -2.59
N ILE A 175 25.12 -7.08 -1.49
CA ILE A 175 24.99 -6.02 -0.48
C ILE A 175 26.21 -6.04 0.43
N LYS A 176 26.90 -4.90 0.49
CA LYS A 176 28.04 -4.68 1.40
C LYS A 176 27.59 -4.20 2.76
N ALA A 177 26.61 -3.29 2.80
CA ALA A 177 26.04 -2.77 4.04
C ALA A 177 24.57 -2.45 3.84
N PHE A 178 23.81 -2.61 4.92
CA PHE A 178 22.40 -2.19 5.00
C PHE A 178 22.26 -1.30 6.25
N VAL A 179 21.89 -0.04 6.05
CA VAL A 179 21.85 0.96 7.12
C VAL A 179 20.41 1.51 7.21
N GLU A 180 19.78 1.25 8.35
CA GLU A 180 18.41 1.73 8.59
C GLU A 180 18.39 3.22 8.89
N LYS A 181 17.75 4.01 8.05
CA LYS A 181 17.50 5.46 8.21
C LYS A 181 18.74 6.27 8.54
N PRO A 182 19.79 6.22 7.73
CA PRO A 182 21.02 6.96 7.99
C PRO A 182 20.79 8.47 7.84
N LYS A 183 21.39 9.25 8.73
CA LYS A 183 21.40 10.73 8.62
C LYS A 183 22.31 11.22 7.50
N GLU A 184 23.36 10.48 7.23
CA GLU A 184 24.32 10.73 6.15
C GLU A 184 24.66 9.42 5.49
N THR A 185 24.75 9.42 4.18
CA THR A 185 25.09 8.24 3.37
C THR A 185 25.78 8.69 2.07
N PRO A 186 26.73 7.92 1.56
CA PRO A 186 27.24 8.14 0.21
C PRO A 186 26.14 7.92 -0.82
N GLY A 187 26.23 8.66 -1.93
CA GLY A 187 25.39 8.39 -3.09
C GLY A 187 25.87 7.17 -3.88
N LEU A 188 25.07 6.77 -4.86
CA LEU A 188 25.41 5.68 -5.76
C LEU A 188 26.62 6.06 -6.63
N PRO A 189 27.49 5.10 -7.00
CA PRO A 189 28.66 5.38 -7.84
C PRO A 189 28.32 5.96 -9.22
N ASP A 190 27.16 5.59 -9.78
CA ASP A 190 26.66 6.05 -11.07
C ASP A 190 25.70 7.24 -10.95
N SER A 191 25.21 7.55 -9.74
CA SER A 191 24.33 8.71 -9.45
C SER A 191 24.57 9.21 -8.01
N PRO A 192 25.50 10.16 -7.79
CA PRO A 192 25.89 10.61 -6.44
C PRO A 192 24.77 11.29 -5.64
N ASP A 193 23.74 11.78 -6.30
CA ASP A 193 22.57 12.42 -5.66
C ASP A 193 21.46 11.44 -5.31
N GLU A 194 21.64 10.16 -5.64
CA GLU A 194 20.67 9.10 -5.34
C GLU A 194 21.29 8.05 -4.39
N VAL A 195 20.40 7.33 -3.72
CA VAL A 195 20.67 6.15 -2.90
C VAL A 195 19.80 4.99 -3.34
N LEU A 196 20.22 3.76 -3.05
CA LEU A 196 19.39 2.59 -3.25
C LEU A 196 18.63 2.30 -1.95
N ALA A 197 17.35 2.65 -1.92
CA ALA A 197 16.47 2.45 -0.78
C ALA A 197 15.80 1.07 -0.83
N SER A 198 15.71 0.39 0.29
CA SER A 198 14.97 -0.87 0.39
C SER A 198 13.47 -0.62 0.19
N MET A 199 12.84 -1.38 -0.70
CA MET A 199 11.39 -1.36 -0.90
C MET A 199 10.61 -2.14 0.17
N GLY A 200 11.29 -2.87 1.07
CA GLY A 200 10.64 -3.79 1.98
C GLY A 200 10.13 -5.08 1.29
N ASN A 201 10.65 -5.37 0.11
CA ASN A 201 10.35 -6.57 -0.67
C ASN A 201 11.58 -7.48 -0.67
N TYR A 202 11.38 -8.74 -0.31
CA TYR A 202 12.46 -9.71 -0.14
C TYR A 202 12.10 -11.04 -0.81
N ILE A 203 13.13 -11.74 -1.33
CA ILE A 203 13.04 -13.16 -1.70
C ILE A 203 14.15 -13.90 -0.96
N MET A 204 13.79 -14.98 -0.31
CA MET A 204 14.72 -15.77 0.49
C MET A 204 14.53 -17.27 0.23
N ASN A 205 15.61 -18.03 0.31
CA ASN A 205 15.52 -19.47 0.42
C ASN A 205 14.75 -19.82 1.71
N ALA A 206 13.84 -20.77 1.65
CA ALA A 206 12.96 -21.07 2.79
C ALA A 206 13.73 -21.59 4.02
N ASP A 207 14.74 -22.41 3.81
CA ASP A 207 15.62 -22.94 4.86
C ASP A 207 16.46 -21.84 5.52
N ALA A 208 17.01 -20.93 4.72
CA ALA A 208 17.80 -19.82 5.22
C ALA A 208 16.93 -18.80 6.00
N LEU A 209 15.70 -18.55 5.54
CA LEU A 209 14.74 -17.72 6.28
C LEU A 209 14.39 -18.35 7.62
N LEU A 210 14.12 -19.68 7.66
CA LEU A 210 13.84 -20.43 8.89
C LEU A 210 14.97 -20.29 9.90
N GLU A 211 16.22 -20.44 9.45
CA GLU A 211 17.40 -20.26 10.29
C GLU A 211 17.48 -18.85 10.83
N ALA A 212 17.40 -17.83 9.96
CA ALA A 212 17.56 -16.43 10.33
C ALA A 212 16.50 -15.97 11.35
N VAL A 213 15.20 -16.30 11.14
CA VAL A 213 14.15 -15.89 12.10
C VAL A 213 14.22 -16.66 13.41
N THR A 214 14.75 -17.89 13.41
CA THR A 214 14.95 -18.67 14.61
C THR A 214 16.10 -18.11 15.46
N VAL A 215 17.19 -17.72 14.82
CA VAL A 215 18.32 -17.05 15.52
C VAL A 215 17.88 -15.69 16.08
N ASP A 216 17.16 -14.89 15.28
CA ASP A 216 16.64 -13.59 15.70
C ASP A 216 15.67 -13.70 16.88
N ALA A 217 14.78 -14.71 16.88
CA ALA A 217 13.82 -14.92 17.95
C ALA A 217 14.46 -15.24 19.32
N ALA A 218 15.69 -15.76 19.31
CA ALA A 218 16.47 -16.05 20.53
C ALA A 218 17.24 -14.81 21.07
N ASP A 219 17.31 -13.73 20.32
CA ASP A 219 18.00 -12.49 20.69
C ASP A 219 17.03 -11.49 21.33
N GLU A 220 16.99 -11.43 22.65
CA GLU A 220 16.15 -10.48 23.40
C GLU A 220 16.45 -8.99 23.10
N SER A 221 17.61 -8.68 22.53
CA SER A 221 17.99 -7.31 22.15
C SER A 221 17.50 -6.91 20.77
N SER A 222 17.04 -7.87 19.97
CA SER A 222 16.54 -7.64 18.63
C SER A 222 15.21 -6.88 18.63
N LYS A 223 15.00 -6.12 17.55
CA LYS A 223 13.68 -5.51 17.25
C LYS A 223 12.75 -6.46 16.50
N HIS A 224 13.23 -7.66 16.16
CA HIS A 224 12.53 -8.67 15.40
C HIS A 224 11.92 -8.14 14.10
N ASP A 225 12.68 -7.33 13.37
CA ASP A 225 12.25 -6.67 12.13
C ASP A 225 13.02 -7.19 10.92
N MET A 226 12.33 -7.35 9.78
CA MET A 226 12.97 -7.87 8.56
C MET A 226 14.12 -6.98 8.09
N GLY A 227 13.86 -5.66 7.97
CA GLY A 227 14.88 -4.70 7.53
C GLY A 227 15.95 -4.41 8.59
N GLY A 228 15.54 -4.33 9.87
CA GLY A 228 16.43 -3.97 10.96
C GLY A 228 17.24 -5.13 11.56
N SER A 229 16.81 -6.37 11.37
CA SER A 229 17.45 -7.55 12.00
C SER A 229 17.84 -8.61 10.97
N ILE A 230 16.87 -9.10 10.17
CA ILE A 230 17.07 -10.26 9.28
C ILE A 230 17.98 -9.92 8.10
N VAL A 231 17.71 -8.82 7.40
CA VAL A 231 18.56 -8.41 6.26
C VAL A 231 19.99 -8.15 6.72
N PRO A 232 20.27 -7.39 7.79
CA PRO A 232 21.63 -7.24 8.34
C PRO A 232 22.30 -8.56 8.71
N TRP A 233 21.54 -9.54 9.25
CA TRP A 233 22.08 -10.87 9.54
C TRP A 233 22.65 -11.56 8.30
N PHE A 234 21.95 -11.53 7.16
CA PHE A 234 22.45 -12.04 5.87
C PHE A 234 23.62 -11.22 5.33
N VAL A 235 23.55 -9.89 5.43
CA VAL A 235 24.61 -8.98 4.96
C VAL A 235 25.92 -9.26 5.67
N ASN A 236 25.89 -9.42 6.99
CA ASN A 236 27.08 -9.72 7.78
C ASN A 236 27.74 -11.05 7.42
N GLN A 237 27.02 -11.98 6.81
CA GLN A 237 27.55 -13.24 6.28
C GLN A 237 27.96 -13.16 4.82
N GLY A 238 27.82 -12.00 4.16
CA GLY A 238 28.02 -11.85 2.74
C GLY A 238 27.03 -12.65 1.89
N ALA A 239 25.84 -12.92 2.44
CA ALA A 239 24.80 -13.81 1.90
C ALA A 239 23.57 -13.06 1.38
N ALA A 240 23.65 -11.73 1.22
CA ALA A 240 22.56 -10.89 0.71
C ALA A 240 22.91 -10.29 -0.66
N GLY A 241 21.98 -10.35 -1.60
CA GLY A 241 22.02 -9.69 -2.89
C GLY A 241 20.95 -8.61 -3.03
N VAL A 242 21.11 -7.76 -4.04
CA VAL A 242 20.15 -6.71 -4.37
C VAL A 242 19.58 -6.92 -5.77
N TYR A 243 18.28 -6.68 -5.89
CA TYR A 243 17.59 -6.55 -7.16
C TYR A 243 17.24 -5.06 -7.36
N ASP A 244 17.83 -4.41 -8.37
CA ASP A 244 17.52 -3.00 -8.70
C ASP A 244 16.15 -2.95 -9.39
N PHE A 245 15.18 -2.27 -8.77
CA PHE A 245 13.80 -2.20 -9.25
C PHE A 245 13.67 -1.57 -10.65
N LYS A 246 14.62 -0.75 -11.07
CA LYS A 246 14.65 -0.20 -12.43
C LYS A 246 14.75 -1.26 -13.52
N ASP A 247 15.26 -2.45 -13.18
CA ASP A 247 15.39 -3.57 -14.12
C ASP A 247 14.10 -4.40 -14.23
N ASN A 248 13.05 -4.04 -13.44
CA ASN A 248 11.76 -4.71 -13.47
C ASN A 248 10.90 -4.20 -14.63
N ASP A 249 10.53 -5.08 -15.55
CA ASP A 249 9.71 -4.74 -16.71
C ASP A 249 8.30 -5.32 -16.58
N VAL A 250 7.35 -4.45 -16.25
CA VAL A 250 5.95 -4.84 -16.08
C VAL A 250 5.20 -4.69 -17.40
N PRO A 251 4.49 -5.73 -17.89
CA PRO A 251 3.71 -5.64 -19.11
C PRO A 251 2.74 -4.45 -19.12
N GLY A 252 2.80 -3.65 -20.18
CA GLY A 252 1.95 -2.46 -20.34
C GLY A 252 2.40 -1.22 -19.58
N SER A 253 3.51 -1.27 -18.88
CA SER A 253 4.14 -0.09 -18.30
C SER A 253 4.71 0.82 -19.38
N SER A 254 4.71 2.10 -19.11
CA SER A 254 5.39 3.14 -19.88
C SER A 254 6.69 3.55 -19.18
N GLU A 255 7.54 4.32 -19.85
CA GLU A 255 8.74 4.88 -19.20
C GLU A 255 8.41 5.76 -18.00
N ARG A 256 7.19 6.29 -17.91
CA ARG A 256 6.75 7.18 -16.84
C ARG A 256 6.41 6.43 -15.57
N ASP A 257 5.73 5.29 -15.65
CA ASP A 257 5.31 4.48 -14.50
C ASP A 257 6.29 3.33 -14.18
N ARG A 258 7.35 3.18 -14.98
CA ARG A 258 8.52 2.38 -14.60
C ARG A 258 9.07 2.96 -13.30
N ASP A 259 9.64 2.27 -12.42
CA ASP A 259 10.21 2.74 -11.15
C ASP A 259 9.24 3.49 -10.20
N TYR A 260 7.92 3.49 -10.49
CA TYR A 260 6.97 4.09 -9.57
C TYR A 260 6.76 3.21 -8.33
N TRP A 261 7.19 3.72 -7.22
CA TRP A 261 6.93 3.16 -5.91
C TRP A 261 6.64 4.28 -4.92
N ARG A 262 5.58 4.17 -4.13
CA ARG A 262 5.20 5.22 -3.19
C ARG A 262 4.73 4.64 -1.86
N ASP A 263 5.42 5.04 -0.77
CA ASP A 263 4.89 4.87 0.57
C ASP A 263 3.81 5.94 0.82
N VAL A 264 2.60 5.51 1.09
CA VAL A 264 1.48 6.39 1.49
C VAL A 264 1.32 6.36 3.01
N GLY A 265 2.42 6.56 3.72
CA GLY A 265 2.50 6.48 5.17
C GLY A 265 1.97 7.69 5.92
N THR A 266 1.79 8.84 5.27
CA THR A 266 1.25 10.06 5.85
C THR A 266 0.00 10.50 5.10
N VAL A 267 -0.81 11.37 5.73
CA VAL A 267 -2.02 11.94 5.09
C VAL A 267 -1.67 12.69 3.82
N ASP A 268 -0.58 13.47 3.85
CA ASP A 268 -0.12 14.25 2.69
C ASP A 268 0.31 13.34 1.54
N ALA A 269 1.15 12.34 1.80
CA ALA A 269 1.56 11.37 0.77
C ALA A 269 0.38 10.57 0.20
N PHE A 270 -0.60 10.21 1.05
CA PHE A 270 -1.83 9.56 0.63
C PHE A 270 -2.68 10.46 -0.27
N PHE A 271 -2.83 11.73 0.09
CA PHE A 271 -3.58 12.71 -0.70
C PHE A 271 -2.91 12.99 -2.05
N GLU A 272 -1.60 13.24 -2.04
CA GLU A 272 -0.82 13.49 -3.26
C GLU A 272 -0.85 12.30 -4.22
N ALA A 273 -0.81 11.06 -3.69
CA ALA A 273 -0.94 9.87 -4.52
C ALA A 273 -2.30 9.81 -5.24
N HIS A 274 -3.39 10.29 -4.61
CA HIS A 274 -4.68 10.42 -5.27
C HIS A 274 -4.71 11.54 -6.31
N GLN A 275 -4.04 12.66 -6.03
CA GLN A 275 -3.94 13.76 -7.00
C GLN A 275 -3.14 13.36 -8.24
N ASP A 276 -2.12 12.52 -8.10
CA ASP A 276 -1.42 11.92 -9.24
C ASP A 276 -2.38 11.12 -10.12
N LEU A 277 -3.22 10.25 -9.53
CA LEU A 277 -4.14 9.38 -10.29
C LEU A 277 -5.12 10.13 -11.18
N ILE A 278 -5.51 11.34 -10.79
CA ILE A 278 -6.49 12.18 -11.49
C ILE A 278 -5.85 13.23 -12.39
N SER A 279 -4.53 13.34 -12.38
CA SER A 279 -3.82 14.24 -13.30
C SER A 279 -4.06 13.83 -14.76
N VAL A 280 -3.96 14.79 -15.68
CA VAL A 280 -4.15 14.54 -17.13
C VAL A 280 -3.21 13.44 -17.64
N THR A 281 -2.02 13.38 -17.05
CA THR A 281 -1.00 12.39 -17.38
C THR A 281 -0.43 11.80 -16.10
N PRO A 282 -1.17 10.86 -15.44
CA PRO A 282 -0.73 10.31 -14.18
C PRO A 282 0.59 9.56 -14.33
N VAL A 283 1.42 9.60 -13.31
CA VAL A 283 2.62 8.77 -13.26
C VAL A 283 2.20 7.32 -13.10
N PHE A 284 1.32 7.03 -12.14
CA PHE A 284 0.79 5.69 -11.94
C PHE A 284 -0.50 5.46 -12.75
N ASN A 285 -0.41 4.64 -13.80
CA ASN A 285 -1.55 4.36 -14.68
C ASN A 285 -2.44 3.25 -14.10
N LEU A 286 -3.60 3.60 -13.53
CA LEU A 286 -4.59 2.61 -13.04
C LEU A 286 -5.17 1.71 -14.15
N TYR A 287 -5.12 2.15 -15.41
CA TYR A 287 -5.79 1.51 -16.56
C TYR A 287 -4.89 0.56 -17.35
N ASN A 288 -3.77 0.11 -16.76
CA ASN A 288 -2.94 -0.92 -17.37
C ASN A 288 -3.65 -2.29 -17.28
N ASP A 289 -4.29 -2.71 -18.35
CA ASP A 289 -5.03 -3.97 -18.50
C ASP A 289 -4.12 -5.20 -18.71
N ARG A 290 -2.84 -4.99 -19.05
CA ARG A 290 -1.86 -6.07 -19.22
C ARG A 290 -1.22 -6.52 -17.90
N TRP A 291 -1.33 -5.68 -16.87
CA TRP A 291 -0.94 -5.96 -15.48
C TRP A 291 -2.01 -5.35 -14.54
N PRO A 292 -3.22 -5.95 -14.54
CA PRO A 292 -4.37 -5.34 -13.90
C PRO A 292 -4.22 -5.30 -12.37
N LEU A 293 -4.81 -4.28 -11.78
CA LEU A 293 -5.06 -4.24 -10.34
C LEU A 293 -6.43 -4.87 -10.09
N PHE A 294 -6.46 -5.90 -9.26
CA PHE A 294 -7.68 -6.55 -8.84
C PHE A 294 -8.24 -5.85 -7.60
N ALA A 295 -9.54 -5.66 -7.57
CA ALA A 295 -10.24 -5.04 -6.44
C ALA A 295 -11.43 -5.87 -6.02
N GLY A 296 -11.86 -5.66 -4.77
CA GLY A 296 -13.12 -6.16 -4.26
C GLY A 296 -14.28 -5.46 -4.91
N TYR A 297 -14.43 -5.66 -6.19
CA TYR A 297 -15.52 -5.05 -6.93
C TYR A 297 -16.86 -5.47 -6.32
N GLN A 298 -17.63 -4.49 -5.87
CA GLN A 298 -19.01 -4.72 -5.49
C GLN A 298 -19.84 -4.83 -6.77
N ALA A 299 -19.85 -6.03 -7.38
CA ALA A 299 -20.55 -6.32 -8.63
C ALA A 299 -22.04 -5.94 -8.64
N ALA A 300 -22.60 -5.61 -7.48
CA ALA A 300 -24.00 -5.22 -7.29
C ALA A 300 -24.24 -3.69 -7.37
N MET A 301 -23.22 -2.86 -7.58
CA MET A 301 -23.44 -1.42 -7.65
C MET A 301 -23.77 -0.99 -9.08
N PRO A 302 -24.77 -0.09 -9.25
CA PRO A 302 -25.09 0.46 -10.56
C PRO A 302 -23.97 1.39 -11.06
N PRO A 303 -23.93 1.71 -12.37
CA PRO A 303 -23.02 2.72 -12.89
C PRO A 303 -23.21 4.09 -12.20
N ALA A 304 -22.18 4.92 -12.25
CA ALA A 304 -22.26 6.31 -11.81
C ALA A 304 -23.33 7.10 -12.60
N LYS A 305 -24.04 7.99 -11.91
CA LYS A 305 -25.12 8.78 -12.50
C LYS A 305 -24.88 10.28 -12.30
N PHE A 306 -24.90 11.01 -13.41
CA PHE A 306 -24.91 12.48 -13.44
C PHE A 306 -26.29 12.98 -13.77
N VAL A 307 -26.81 13.91 -12.98
CA VAL A 307 -28.20 14.37 -13.10
C VAL A 307 -28.23 15.79 -13.63
N TYR A 308 -28.89 15.99 -14.75
CA TYR A 308 -29.26 17.31 -15.24
C TYR A 308 -30.71 17.62 -14.86
N GLY A 309 -30.96 18.79 -14.34
CA GLY A 309 -32.30 19.27 -13.96
C GLY A 309 -32.59 20.67 -14.51
N HIS A 310 -33.85 21.10 -14.40
CA HIS A 310 -34.22 22.47 -14.76
C HIS A 310 -33.43 23.51 -13.96
N HIS A 311 -33.36 24.74 -14.46
CA HIS A 311 -32.68 25.88 -13.83
C HIS A 311 -31.17 25.71 -13.68
N GLU A 312 -30.47 25.26 -14.76
CA GLU A 312 -29.01 25.14 -14.80
C GLU A 312 -28.41 24.18 -13.76
N ARG A 313 -29.22 23.34 -13.15
CA ARG A 313 -28.78 22.34 -12.21
C ARG A 313 -28.09 21.19 -12.96
N LEU A 314 -26.79 21.32 -13.20
CA LEU A 314 -25.97 20.35 -13.91
C LEU A 314 -25.07 19.58 -12.93
N GLY A 315 -25.24 18.28 -12.84
CA GLY A 315 -24.27 17.39 -12.18
C GLY A 315 -23.16 17.02 -13.17
N HIS A 316 -21.91 17.34 -12.83
CA HIS A 316 -20.75 17.02 -13.68
C HIS A 316 -19.50 16.72 -12.85
N ALA A 317 -18.55 16.04 -13.50
CA ALA A 317 -17.22 15.80 -12.95
C ALA A 317 -16.18 16.04 -14.05
N VAL A 318 -15.06 16.68 -13.66
CA VAL A 318 -13.92 17.01 -14.54
C VAL A 318 -12.63 16.62 -13.82
N ASP A 319 -11.67 16.05 -14.55
CA ASP A 319 -10.38 15.60 -14.00
C ASP A 319 -10.54 14.76 -12.73
N SER A 320 -11.48 13.81 -12.75
CA SER A 320 -11.91 13.09 -11.55
C SER A 320 -12.13 11.61 -11.81
N ILE A 321 -11.87 10.78 -10.79
CA ILE A 321 -12.24 9.37 -10.78
C ILE A 321 -13.59 9.23 -10.09
N VAL A 322 -14.58 8.66 -10.80
CA VAL A 322 -15.94 8.48 -10.29
C VAL A 322 -16.29 6.98 -10.31
N SER A 323 -16.41 6.40 -9.13
CA SER A 323 -16.65 4.98 -8.95
C SER A 323 -18.12 4.57 -9.17
N PRO A 324 -18.42 3.26 -9.34
CA PRO A 324 -19.79 2.76 -9.44
C PRO A 324 -20.67 3.16 -8.24
N GLY A 325 -21.96 3.36 -8.49
CA GLY A 325 -22.93 3.75 -7.47
C GLY A 325 -22.91 5.21 -7.07
N VAL A 326 -21.98 6.01 -7.59
CA VAL A 326 -21.94 7.47 -7.33
C VAL A 326 -23.11 8.18 -8.00
N ILE A 327 -23.69 9.15 -7.29
CA ILE A 327 -24.69 10.05 -7.87
C ILE A 327 -24.25 11.49 -7.68
N VAL A 328 -24.00 12.19 -8.79
CA VAL A 328 -23.78 13.65 -8.80
C VAL A 328 -25.08 14.34 -9.22
N SER A 329 -25.83 14.84 -8.24
CA SER A 329 -27.19 15.35 -8.43
C SER A 329 -27.23 16.88 -8.52
N GLY A 330 -26.61 17.42 -9.58
CA GLY A 330 -26.59 18.88 -9.81
C GLY A 330 -25.58 19.64 -8.97
N GLY A 331 -24.49 18.99 -8.57
CA GLY A 331 -23.28 19.59 -8.02
C GLY A 331 -22.11 19.44 -8.97
N GLU A 332 -21.01 20.12 -8.70
CA GLU A 332 -19.76 19.98 -9.46
C GLU A 332 -18.71 19.19 -8.69
N VAL A 333 -17.93 18.40 -9.43
CA VAL A 333 -16.79 17.63 -8.91
C VAL A 333 -15.60 17.92 -9.80
N ILE A 334 -14.53 18.44 -9.23
CA ILE A 334 -13.33 18.83 -9.96
C ILE A 334 -12.11 18.25 -9.23
N SER A 335 -11.19 17.65 -10.00
CA SER A 335 -9.91 17.13 -9.50
C SER A 335 -10.09 16.30 -8.22
N SER A 336 -11.04 15.35 -8.23
CA SER A 336 -11.44 14.60 -7.04
C SER A 336 -11.62 13.11 -7.32
N VAL A 337 -11.48 12.30 -6.26
CA VAL A 337 -11.73 10.86 -6.30
C VAL A 337 -12.98 10.55 -5.49
N LEU A 338 -14.00 10.01 -6.13
CA LEU A 338 -15.25 9.56 -5.50
C LEU A 338 -15.32 8.05 -5.45
N SER A 339 -15.29 7.49 -4.25
CA SER A 339 -15.44 6.05 -4.00
C SER A 339 -16.88 5.56 -4.18
N PRO A 340 -17.14 4.24 -4.17
CA PRO A 340 -18.45 3.68 -4.43
C PRO A 340 -19.56 4.21 -3.53
N GLY A 341 -20.72 4.51 -4.13
CA GLY A 341 -21.92 4.91 -3.42
C GLY A 341 -21.92 6.34 -2.84
N VAL A 342 -20.94 7.15 -3.18
CA VAL A 342 -20.89 8.57 -2.79
C VAL A 342 -22.04 9.33 -3.44
N ARG A 343 -22.62 10.25 -2.69
CA ARG A 343 -23.67 11.15 -3.17
C ARG A 343 -23.25 12.62 -3.03
N VAL A 344 -23.25 13.34 -4.16
CA VAL A 344 -23.00 14.78 -4.23
C VAL A 344 -24.31 15.47 -4.62
N ASN A 345 -24.90 16.23 -3.68
CA ASN A 345 -26.20 16.86 -3.88
C ASN A 345 -26.09 18.21 -4.62
N SER A 346 -27.25 18.77 -4.95
CA SER A 346 -27.37 19.96 -5.81
C SER A 346 -26.69 21.19 -5.22
N TRP A 347 -26.08 22.00 -6.09
CA TRP A 347 -25.43 23.28 -5.77
C TRP A 347 -24.21 23.12 -4.85
N SER A 348 -23.70 21.93 -4.69
CA SER A 348 -22.45 21.67 -3.97
C SER A 348 -21.25 21.66 -4.90
N SER A 349 -20.10 22.02 -4.35
CA SER A 349 -18.81 22.00 -5.02
C SER A 349 -17.84 21.09 -4.27
N VAL A 350 -17.27 20.11 -4.95
CA VAL A 350 -16.23 19.21 -4.44
C VAL A 350 -14.99 19.37 -5.29
N ARG A 351 -13.92 19.85 -4.70
CA ARG A 351 -12.68 20.14 -5.42
C ARG A 351 -11.47 19.55 -4.71
N GLU A 352 -10.48 19.10 -5.46
CA GLU A 352 -9.21 18.57 -4.94
C GLU A 352 -9.41 17.65 -3.73
N SER A 353 -10.36 16.71 -3.80
CA SER A 353 -10.79 15.98 -2.60
C SER A 353 -10.91 14.49 -2.84
N VAL A 354 -10.75 13.71 -1.76
CA VAL A 354 -10.93 12.25 -1.74
C VAL A 354 -12.16 11.94 -0.89
N ILE A 355 -13.21 11.45 -1.53
CA ILE A 355 -14.48 11.14 -0.88
C ILE A 355 -14.67 9.63 -0.86
N MET A 356 -14.64 9.03 0.34
CA MET A 356 -14.67 7.58 0.49
C MET A 356 -16.10 7.02 0.53
N ASP A 357 -16.18 5.67 0.46
CA ASP A 357 -17.42 4.90 0.28
C ASP A 357 -18.60 5.41 1.10
N GLY A 358 -19.72 5.64 0.44
CA GLY A 358 -21.00 5.96 1.05
C GLY A 358 -21.06 7.32 1.77
N ALA A 359 -20.09 8.19 1.55
CA ALA A 359 -20.17 9.55 2.07
C ALA A 359 -21.22 10.38 1.29
N GLU A 360 -21.85 11.32 1.98
CA GLU A 360 -22.88 12.18 1.45
C GLU A 360 -22.50 13.66 1.63
N VAL A 361 -22.45 14.39 0.51
CA VAL A 361 -22.22 15.83 0.45
C VAL A 361 -23.59 16.51 0.26
N GLY A 362 -24.00 17.29 1.24
CA GLY A 362 -25.29 17.98 1.28
C GLY A 362 -25.46 19.03 0.19
N ARG A 363 -26.61 19.69 0.15
CA ARG A 363 -26.85 20.79 -0.79
C ARG A 363 -26.11 22.05 -0.38
N ASN A 364 -25.75 22.88 -1.36
CA ASN A 364 -25.08 24.17 -1.11
C ASN A 364 -23.81 24.03 -0.25
N THR A 365 -23.12 22.92 -0.38
CA THR A 365 -21.94 22.54 0.42
C THR A 365 -20.67 22.79 -0.37
N VAL A 366 -19.59 23.17 0.29
CA VAL A 366 -18.26 23.28 -0.31
C VAL A 366 -17.29 22.36 0.40
N VAL A 367 -16.66 21.48 -0.37
CA VAL A 367 -15.59 20.59 0.08
C VAL A 367 -14.37 20.84 -0.79
N ASN A 368 -13.28 21.27 -0.18
CA ASN A 368 -12.06 21.61 -0.89
C ASN A 368 -10.82 21.10 -0.15
N ARG A 369 -9.86 20.50 -0.87
CA ARG A 369 -8.62 19.95 -0.30
C ARG A 369 -8.87 19.09 0.95
N ALA A 370 -9.81 18.16 0.84
CA ALA A 370 -10.27 17.36 1.97
C ALA A 370 -10.30 15.87 1.68
N ILE A 371 -10.18 15.08 2.74
CA ILE A 371 -10.43 13.64 2.74
C ILE A 371 -11.64 13.40 3.63
N LEU A 372 -12.75 12.99 3.03
CA LEU A 372 -13.93 12.53 3.78
C LEU A 372 -13.91 11.01 3.85
N ASP A 373 -13.73 10.46 5.05
CA ASP A 373 -13.71 9.01 5.24
C ASP A 373 -15.11 8.41 5.07
N LYS A 374 -15.22 7.09 5.10
CA LYS A 374 -16.46 6.33 4.86
C LYS A 374 -17.63 6.84 5.66
N TYR A 375 -18.77 6.97 4.99
CA TYR A 375 -20.07 7.32 5.60
C TYR A 375 -20.10 8.68 6.30
N VAL A 376 -19.16 9.57 6.00
CA VAL A 376 -19.22 10.97 6.42
C VAL A 376 -20.46 11.63 5.81
N LYS A 377 -21.17 12.41 6.60
CA LYS A 377 -22.30 13.21 6.14
C LYS A 377 -21.98 14.69 6.33
N VAL A 378 -21.96 15.43 5.24
CA VAL A 378 -21.81 16.89 5.26
C VAL A 378 -23.21 17.49 5.11
N GLU A 379 -23.67 18.22 6.12
CA GLU A 379 -24.99 18.82 6.10
C GLU A 379 -25.10 19.96 5.11
N GLU A 380 -26.35 20.32 4.77
CA GLU A 380 -26.64 21.40 3.83
C GLU A 380 -25.99 22.73 4.24
N GLY A 381 -25.24 23.34 3.33
CA GLY A 381 -24.57 24.63 3.52
C GLY A 381 -23.31 24.59 4.38
N ALA A 382 -22.87 23.42 4.82
CA ALA A 382 -21.61 23.29 5.54
C ALA A 382 -20.40 23.41 4.60
N MET A 383 -19.26 23.79 5.14
CA MET A 383 -17.99 23.93 4.42
C MET A 383 -16.92 23.07 5.07
N VAL A 384 -16.05 22.46 4.26
CA VAL A 384 -14.90 21.67 4.71
C VAL A 384 -13.67 22.03 3.87
N GLY A 385 -12.53 22.25 4.53
CA GLY A 385 -11.27 22.57 3.86
C GLY A 385 -11.20 24.00 3.30
N ILE A 386 -12.06 24.90 3.79
CA ILE A 386 -12.09 26.32 3.41
C ILE A 386 -11.41 27.17 4.48
N ASP A 387 -11.70 26.91 5.74
CA ASP A 387 -11.12 27.55 6.91
C ASP A 387 -10.45 26.50 7.81
N PRO A 388 -9.13 26.39 7.78
CA PRO A 388 -8.40 25.40 8.56
C PRO A 388 -8.56 25.55 10.08
N GLU A 389 -8.75 26.77 10.58
CA GLU A 389 -8.94 27.00 12.01
C GLU A 389 -10.32 26.55 12.46
N HIS A 390 -11.34 26.92 11.71
CA HIS A 390 -12.71 26.45 11.95
C HIS A 390 -12.82 24.94 11.86
N ASP A 391 -12.11 24.29 10.91
CA ASP A 391 -12.07 22.84 10.81
C ASP A 391 -11.43 22.18 12.03
N ARG A 392 -10.35 22.77 12.58
CA ARG A 392 -9.72 22.30 13.83
C ARG A 392 -10.64 22.47 15.04
N GLU A 393 -11.35 23.59 15.14
CA GLU A 393 -12.32 23.85 16.21
C GLU A 393 -13.45 22.80 16.23
N ARG A 394 -13.87 22.32 15.06
CA ARG A 394 -14.83 21.22 14.89
C ARG A 394 -14.25 19.84 15.17
N GLY A 395 -12.96 19.75 15.54
CA GLY A 395 -12.27 18.50 15.86
C GLY A 395 -11.77 17.71 14.64
N PHE A 396 -11.67 18.32 13.46
CA PHE A 396 -11.11 17.68 12.29
C PHE A 396 -9.58 17.75 12.32
N THR A 397 -8.94 16.78 11.72
CA THR A 397 -7.50 16.79 11.52
C THR A 397 -7.16 17.67 10.31
N VAL A 398 -6.30 18.66 10.50
CA VAL A 398 -5.80 19.50 9.41
C VAL A 398 -4.28 19.37 9.38
N THR A 399 -3.73 18.93 8.26
CA THR A 399 -2.27 18.78 8.09
C THR A 399 -1.58 20.16 7.97
N GLU A 400 -0.26 20.15 8.02
CA GLU A 400 0.53 21.40 7.82
C GLU A 400 0.36 21.95 6.40
N SER A 401 0.16 21.08 5.42
CA SER A 401 -0.13 21.46 4.03
C SER A 401 -1.57 21.95 3.78
N GLY A 402 -2.43 21.93 4.83
CA GLY A 402 -3.80 22.44 4.77
C GLY A 402 -4.83 21.41 4.26
N ILE A 403 -4.55 20.13 4.33
CA ILE A 403 -5.52 19.06 3.99
C ILE A 403 -6.39 18.78 5.20
N THR A 404 -7.71 18.92 5.07
CA THR A 404 -8.68 18.60 6.13
C THR A 404 -9.13 17.14 6.01
N VAL A 405 -9.05 16.40 7.12
CA VAL A 405 -9.50 15.00 7.19
C VAL A 405 -10.66 14.87 8.16
N VAL A 406 -11.79 14.42 7.64
CA VAL A 406 -12.99 14.11 8.43
C VAL A 406 -13.07 12.60 8.65
N ALA A 407 -13.07 12.16 9.91
CA ALA A 407 -13.02 10.77 10.26
C ALA A 407 -14.34 10.04 9.93
N LYS A 408 -14.25 8.71 9.81
CA LYS A 408 -15.34 7.82 9.42
C LYS A 408 -16.62 8.06 10.21
N GLY A 409 -17.73 8.23 9.50
CA GLY A 409 -19.08 8.34 10.05
C GLY A 409 -19.38 9.65 10.77
N GLN A 410 -18.47 10.62 10.75
CA GLN A 410 -18.73 11.93 11.32
C GLN A 410 -19.81 12.70 10.53
N ILE A 411 -20.53 13.55 11.25
CA ILE A 411 -21.48 14.50 10.67
C ILE A 411 -20.84 15.88 10.75
N VAL A 412 -20.73 16.54 9.61
CA VAL A 412 -20.22 17.91 9.49
C VAL A 412 -21.43 18.85 9.47
N THR A 413 -21.58 19.60 10.52
CA THR A 413 -22.58 20.68 10.64
C THR A 413 -22.05 21.98 10.05
N ARG A 414 -22.93 23.00 9.94
CA ARG A 414 -22.55 24.37 9.52
C ARG A 414 -21.58 25.02 10.48
#